data_586f9497d41b374f050f8006384d996e
#
_entry.id   586f9497d41b374f050f8006384d996e
#
_cell.length_a   1.000
_cell.length_b   1.000
_cell.length_c   1.000
_cell.angle_alpha   90.00
_cell.angle_beta   90.00
_cell.angle_gamma   90.00
#
_symmetry.space_group_name_H-M   'P 1'
#
loop_
_entity.id
_entity.type
_entity.pdbx_description
1 polymer ?
#
loop_
_entity_poly.entity_id
_entity_poly.type
_entity_poly.pdbx_seq_one_letter_code
_entity_poly.pdbx_strand_id
1 'polypeptide(L)'
;MAKGAATRYLSPGAGEEVGAREVAARYLAAVEEVPGQGDRLAAFRVTRKVGQDLGAFWQEVKAVGWGLALKDRGLASLAQGPPELLAPGVSGVLAGSGGGLEEAVVRTALALVIRQAVQSRDKPEPAQVVRRFLATAVHLRLALDLGEPLEAAAGGYGRLRDGLDRIKAWIEAGASSAGAPSEPPAAPGDWQRLAGWTWVTGVMAALLKNLG
;
A
#
# COMPACT_ATOMS: atom_id res chain seq x y z
N MET A 1 9.38 12.09 17.85
CA MET A 1 8.56 13.21 17.30
C MET A 1 7.25 12.73 16.66
N ALA A 2 7.22 11.67 15.87
CA ALA A 2 5.99 11.14 15.25
C ALA A 2 4.92 10.71 16.26
N LYS A 3 5.30 9.99 17.31
CA LYS A 3 4.38 9.57 18.39
C LYS A 3 3.68 10.74 19.07
N GLY A 4 4.38 11.84 19.33
CA GLY A 4 3.78 13.04 19.93
C GLY A 4 2.76 13.74 19.00
N ALA A 5 2.95 13.68 17.67
CA ALA A 5 1.95 14.17 16.71
C ALA A 5 0.71 13.27 16.69
N ALA A 6 0.90 11.96 16.67
CA ALA A 6 -0.18 10.98 16.72
C ALA A 6 -1.05 11.15 17.99
N THR A 7 -0.40 11.33 19.15
CA THR A 7 -1.10 11.60 20.42
C THR A 7 -1.94 12.86 20.35
N ARG A 8 -1.40 13.98 19.85
CA ARG A 8 -2.15 15.26 19.74
C ARG A 8 -3.29 15.18 18.73
N TYR A 9 -3.13 14.44 17.66
CA TYR A 9 -4.12 14.31 16.58
C TYR A 9 -5.49 13.80 17.07
N LEU A 10 -5.50 12.87 18.03
CA LEU A 10 -6.73 12.27 18.55
C LEU A 10 -7.11 12.74 19.96
N SER A 11 -6.27 13.57 20.61
CA SER A 11 -6.54 14.03 21.97
C SER A 11 -7.74 14.98 22.01
N PRO A 12 -8.68 14.83 22.98
CA PRO A 12 -9.76 15.76 23.19
C PRO A 12 -9.21 17.14 23.63
N GLY A 13 -9.62 18.21 22.98
CA GLY A 13 -9.31 19.58 23.41
C GLY A 13 -7.91 20.09 23.03
N ALA A 14 -7.19 19.41 22.15
CA ALA A 14 -6.00 19.96 21.52
C ALA A 14 -6.40 21.17 20.65
N GLY A 15 -6.11 22.37 21.12
CA GLY A 15 -6.58 23.63 20.55
C GLY A 15 -6.04 23.99 19.16
N GLU A 16 -5.07 23.27 18.63
CA GLU A 16 -4.67 23.33 17.23
C GLU A 16 -4.77 21.92 16.66
N GLU A 17 -5.60 21.76 15.65
CA GLU A 17 -5.83 20.51 14.98
C GLU A 17 -4.56 20.04 14.24
N VAL A 18 -3.83 19.15 14.86
CA VAL A 18 -2.82 18.37 14.16
C VAL A 18 -3.56 17.55 13.09
N GLY A 19 -3.42 17.93 11.83
CA GLY A 19 -4.09 17.25 10.72
C GLY A 19 -3.45 15.89 10.41
N ALA A 20 -4.19 15.04 9.67
CA ALA A 20 -3.69 13.76 9.16
C ALA A 20 -2.36 13.91 8.39
N ARG A 21 -2.21 15.02 7.66
CA ARG A 21 -0.97 15.39 6.95
C ARG A 21 0.22 15.50 7.90
N GLU A 22 0.07 16.22 9.02
CA GLU A 22 1.17 16.42 9.96
C GLU A 22 1.60 15.12 10.63
N VAL A 23 0.64 14.24 10.96
CA VAL A 23 0.94 12.91 11.52
C VAL A 23 1.80 12.10 10.54
N ALA A 24 1.39 12.04 9.27
CA ALA A 24 2.10 11.28 8.25
C ALA A 24 3.47 11.91 7.92
N ALA A 25 3.56 13.24 7.82
CA ALA A 25 4.84 13.93 7.58
C ALA A 25 5.86 13.65 8.70
N ARG A 26 5.43 13.73 9.95
CA ARG A 26 6.31 13.44 11.10
C ARG A 26 6.66 11.95 11.21
N TYR A 27 5.75 11.06 10.81
CA TYR A 27 6.04 9.64 10.72
C TYR A 27 7.14 9.37 9.69
N LEU A 28 7.01 9.93 8.48
CA LEU A 28 8.00 9.75 7.42
C LEU A 28 9.37 10.35 7.76
N ALA A 29 9.39 11.50 8.45
CA ALA A 29 10.64 12.06 8.95
C ALA A 29 11.31 11.13 9.97
N ALA A 30 10.53 10.49 10.86
CA ALA A 30 11.06 9.54 11.83
C ALA A 30 11.60 8.25 11.17
N VAL A 31 11.01 7.82 10.04
CA VAL A 31 11.51 6.69 9.25
C VAL A 31 12.88 6.99 8.62
N GLU A 32 13.14 8.23 8.22
CA GLU A 32 14.48 8.66 7.70
C GLU A 32 15.56 8.64 8.80
N GLU A 33 15.19 8.94 10.04
CA GLU A 33 16.13 9.02 11.17
C GLU A 33 16.61 7.63 11.66
N VAL A 34 16.05 6.52 11.16
CA VAL A 34 16.47 5.17 11.56
C VAL A 34 17.87 4.87 11.01
N PRO A 35 18.86 4.58 11.87
CA PRO A 35 20.22 4.26 11.43
C PRO A 35 20.23 3.10 10.43
N GLY A 36 20.88 3.30 9.29
CA GLY A 36 20.99 2.30 8.21
C GLY A 36 19.84 2.31 7.20
N GLN A 37 18.79 3.08 7.40
CA GLN A 37 17.71 3.25 6.43
C GLN A 37 17.77 4.54 5.60
N GLY A 38 18.68 5.46 5.84
CA GLY A 38 19.01 6.74 5.15
C GLY A 38 18.18 7.26 3.96
N ASP A 39 17.19 6.49 3.53
CA ASP A 39 16.27 6.77 2.43
C ASP A 39 14.89 6.19 2.78
N ARG A 40 13.86 7.02 2.76
CA ARG A 40 12.45 6.63 2.95
C ARG A 40 12.07 5.45 2.05
N LEU A 41 12.60 5.38 0.85
CA LEU A 41 12.34 4.30 -0.09
C LEU A 41 12.92 2.96 0.39
N ALA A 42 14.01 2.95 1.15
CA ALA A 42 14.59 1.72 1.67
C ALA A 42 13.63 0.99 2.62
N ALA A 43 12.88 1.73 3.44
CA ALA A 43 11.88 1.19 4.36
C ALA A 43 10.70 0.49 3.65
N PHE A 44 10.51 0.73 2.35
CA PHE A 44 9.44 0.17 1.52
C PHE A 44 10.00 -0.67 0.36
N ARG A 45 11.12 -1.35 0.57
CA ARG A 45 11.79 -2.15 -0.48
C ARG A 45 10.93 -3.33 -0.93
N VAL A 46 10.41 -4.11 0.03
CA VAL A 46 9.53 -5.25 -0.27
C VAL A 46 8.23 -4.78 -0.89
N THR A 47 7.65 -3.71 -0.37
CA THR A 47 6.44 -3.08 -0.92
C THR A 47 6.62 -2.70 -2.38
N ARG A 48 7.75 -2.07 -2.77
CA ARG A 48 8.02 -1.72 -4.16
C ARG A 48 8.18 -2.94 -5.06
N LYS A 49 8.91 -3.97 -4.59
CA LYS A 49 9.08 -5.22 -5.35
C LYS A 49 7.75 -5.89 -5.60
N VAL A 50 6.94 -6.03 -4.59
CA VAL A 50 5.61 -6.65 -4.71
C VAL A 50 4.66 -5.79 -5.55
N GLY A 51 4.77 -4.47 -5.49
CA GLY A 51 4.04 -3.56 -6.39
C GLY A 51 4.38 -3.80 -7.87
N GLN A 52 5.65 -4.06 -8.17
CA GLN A 52 6.11 -4.44 -9.51
C GLN A 52 5.49 -5.77 -9.95
N ASP A 53 5.53 -6.78 -9.10
CA ASP A 53 4.99 -8.12 -9.40
C ASP A 53 3.45 -8.08 -9.53
N LEU A 54 2.77 -7.25 -8.73
CA LEU A 54 1.33 -7.00 -8.84
C LEU A 54 0.98 -6.35 -10.17
N GLY A 55 1.76 -5.37 -10.63
CA GLY A 55 1.57 -4.73 -11.93
C GLY A 55 1.67 -5.73 -13.09
N ALA A 56 2.70 -6.57 -13.07
CA ALA A 56 2.88 -7.65 -14.05
C ALA A 56 1.70 -8.64 -14.02
N PHE A 57 1.31 -9.09 -12.84
CA PHE A 57 0.18 -10.00 -12.66
C PHE A 57 -1.13 -9.40 -13.17
N TRP A 58 -1.42 -8.14 -12.82
CA TRP A 58 -2.67 -7.50 -13.22
C TRP A 58 -2.72 -7.22 -14.73
N GLN A 59 -1.59 -6.87 -15.32
CA GLN A 59 -1.46 -6.72 -16.77
C GLN A 59 -1.72 -8.05 -17.50
N GLU A 60 -1.24 -9.16 -16.95
CA GLU A 60 -1.51 -10.50 -17.47
C GLU A 60 -2.99 -10.87 -17.32
N VAL A 61 -3.60 -10.65 -16.14
CA VAL A 61 -5.04 -10.85 -15.95
C VAL A 61 -5.86 -10.06 -16.96
N LYS A 62 -5.44 -8.85 -17.29
CA LYS A 62 -6.10 -8.01 -18.31
C LYS A 62 -5.96 -8.61 -19.72
N ALA A 63 -4.78 -9.14 -20.04
CA ALA A 63 -4.48 -9.69 -21.37
C ALA A 63 -5.13 -11.06 -21.63
N VAL A 64 -5.03 -11.99 -20.66
CA VAL A 64 -5.42 -13.40 -20.86
C VAL A 64 -6.53 -13.89 -19.93
N GLY A 65 -6.98 -13.06 -19.01
CA GLY A 65 -8.00 -13.38 -18.02
C GLY A 65 -7.48 -14.12 -16.78
N TRP A 66 -8.31 -14.18 -15.74
CA TRP A 66 -7.97 -14.79 -14.44
C TRP A 66 -7.52 -16.25 -14.55
N GLY A 67 -8.23 -17.07 -15.35
CA GLY A 67 -7.97 -18.51 -15.44
C GLY A 67 -6.55 -18.83 -15.87
N LEU A 68 -6.05 -18.20 -16.94
CA LEU A 68 -4.70 -18.42 -17.45
C LEU A 68 -3.65 -17.77 -16.54
N ALA A 69 -3.87 -16.53 -16.12
CA ALA A 69 -2.94 -15.82 -15.23
C ALA A 69 -2.72 -16.54 -13.88
N LEU A 70 -3.74 -17.22 -13.34
CA LEU A 70 -3.63 -18.04 -12.14
C LEU A 70 -2.96 -19.40 -12.42
N LYS A 71 -3.27 -20.02 -13.57
CA LYS A 71 -2.67 -21.29 -13.97
C LYS A 71 -1.15 -21.19 -14.06
N ASP A 72 -0.63 -20.14 -14.67
CA ASP A 72 0.81 -19.92 -14.85
C ASP A 72 1.55 -19.70 -13.52
N ARG A 73 0.81 -19.44 -12.44
CA ARG A 73 1.33 -19.30 -11.06
C ARG A 73 1.03 -20.50 -10.16
N GLY A 74 0.56 -21.61 -10.71
CA GLY A 74 0.20 -22.80 -9.93
C GLY A 74 -1.07 -22.65 -9.09
N LEU A 75 -1.87 -21.62 -9.36
CA LEU A 75 -3.11 -21.29 -8.64
C LEU A 75 -4.38 -21.62 -9.43
N ALA A 76 -4.32 -22.58 -10.36
CA ALA A 76 -5.43 -22.94 -11.24
C ALA A 76 -6.73 -23.28 -10.47
N SER A 77 -6.63 -23.91 -9.31
CA SER A 77 -7.76 -24.26 -8.46
C SER A 77 -8.54 -23.04 -7.95
N LEU A 78 -7.89 -21.91 -7.79
CA LEU A 78 -8.54 -20.66 -7.35
C LEU A 78 -9.41 -20.04 -8.44
N ALA A 79 -9.13 -20.32 -9.71
CA ALA A 79 -9.93 -19.80 -10.83
C ALA A 79 -11.37 -20.34 -10.84
N GLN A 80 -11.60 -21.51 -10.24
CA GLN A 80 -12.90 -22.18 -10.12
C GLN A 80 -13.46 -22.11 -8.68
N GLY A 81 -12.69 -21.57 -7.75
CA GLY A 81 -13.06 -21.45 -6.35
C GLY A 81 -13.88 -20.19 -6.04
N PRO A 82 -14.36 -20.07 -4.80
CA PRO A 82 -15.07 -18.88 -4.37
C PRO A 82 -14.13 -17.64 -4.42
N PRO A 83 -14.66 -16.47 -4.86
CA PRO A 83 -13.87 -15.24 -5.01
C PRO A 83 -13.12 -14.82 -3.74
N GLU A 84 -13.61 -15.22 -2.58
CA GLU A 84 -13.00 -14.92 -1.28
C GLU A 84 -11.61 -15.55 -1.12
N LEU A 85 -11.33 -16.66 -1.81
CA LEU A 85 -10.04 -17.35 -1.76
C LEU A 85 -9.01 -16.75 -2.72
N LEU A 86 -9.44 -15.99 -3.73
CA LEU A 86 -8.54 -15.37 -4.71
C LEU A 86 -7.55 -14.42 -4.05
N ALA A 87 -8.05 -13.51 -3.22
CA ALA A 87 -7.21 -12.48 -2.60
C ALA A 87 -6.12 -13.06 -1.70
N PRO A 88 -6.40 -13.97 -0.74
CA PRO A 88 -5.35 -14.58 0.07
C PRO A 88 -4.41 -15.47 -0.74
N GLY A 89 -4.90 -16.23 -1.72
CA GLY A 89 -4.08 -17.10 -2.54
C GLY A 89 -3.06 -16.32 -3.40
N VAL A 90 -3.53 -15.31 -4.12
CA VAL A 90 -2.65 -14.44 -4.92
C VAL A 90 -1.68 -13.66 -4.03
N SER A 91 -2.14 -13.17 -2.88
CA SER A 91 -1.28 -12.44 -1.94
C SER A 91 -0.15 -13.33 -1.40
N GLY A 92 -0.43 -14.60 -1.12
CA GLY A 92 0.58 -15.57 -0.67
C GLY A 92 1.67 -15.80 -1.70
N VAL A 93 1.31 -15.88 -2.99
CA VAL A 93 2.28 -16.08 -4.07
C VAL A 93 3.09 -14.81 -4.35
N LEU A 94 2.45 -13.65 -4.45
CA LEU A 94 3.14 -12.39 -4.78
C LEU A 94 4.02 -11.86 -3.64
N ALA A 95 3.58 -11.98 -2.39
CA ALA A 95 4.35 -11.51 -1.23
C ALA A 95 5.38 -12.51 -0.74
N GLY A 96 5.28 -13.77 -1.15
CA GLY A 96 6.16 -14.83 -0.67
C GLY A 96 5.91 -15.21 0.81
N SER A 97 6.82 -16.04 1.34
CA SER A 97 6.74 -16.63 2.69
C SER A 97 7.54 -15.88 3.76
N GLY A 98 8.03 -14.68 3.47
CA GLY A 98 8.77 -13.86 4.44
C GLY A 98 7.97 -13.60 5.72
N GLY A 99 8.66 -13.59 6.88
CA GLY A 99 8.05 -13.44 8.20
C GLY A 99 8.21 -12.07 8.85
N GLY A 100 8.78 -11.11 8.13
CA GLY A 100 9.00 -9.75 8.63
C GLY A 100 7.72 -8.90 8.68
N LEU A 101 7.84 -7.77 9.38
CA LEU A 101 6.73 -6.83 9.52
C LEU A 101 6.30 -6.26 8.16
N GLU A 102 7.26 -5.89 7.30
CA GLU A 102 6.96 -5.35 5.98
C GLU A 102 6.21 -6.38 5.13
N GLU A 103 6.62 -7.66 5.16
CA GLU A 103 5.93 -8.73 4.43
C GLU A 103 4.50 -8.96 4.94
N ALA A 104 4.27 -8.85 6.24
CA ALA A 104 2.91 -8.95 6.81
C ALA A 104 2.02 -7.81 6.33
N VAL A 105 2.53 -6.58 6.35
CA VAL A 105 1.84 -5.39 5.81
C VAL A 105 1.52 -5.57 4.33
N VAL A 106 2.50 -6.01 3.55
CA VAL A 106 2.36 -6.22 2.10
C VAL A 106 1.31 -7.27 1.79
N ARG A 107 1.29 -8.42 2.48
CA ARG A 107 0.26 -9.46 2.30
C ARG A 107 -1.14 -8.92 2.58
N THR A 108 -1.29 -8.19 3.68
CA THR A 108 -2.58 -7.58 4.05
C THR A 108 -3.03 -6.55 3.01
N ALA A 109 -2.13 -5.67 2.57
CA ALA A 109 -2.42 -4.68 1.54
C ALA A 109 -2.84 -5.32 0.21
N LEU A 110 -2.12 -6.36 -0.23
CA LEU A 110 -2.46 -7.12 -1.43
C LEU A 110 -3.86 -7.73 -1.33
N ALA A 111 -4.16 -8.43 -0.23
CA ALA A 111 -5.45 -9.09 -0.05
C ALA A 111 -6.60 -8.09 -0.12
N LEU A 112 -6.44 -6.91 0.50
CA LEU A 112 -7.44 -5.84 0.46
C LEU A 112 -7.63 -5.30 -0.96
N VAL A 113 -6.54 -4.97 -1.65
CA VAL A 113 -6.59 -4.36 -2.99
C VAL A 113 -7.10 -5.34 -4.04
N ILE A 114 -6.64 -6.60 -4.03
CA ILE A 114 -7.12 -7.62 -4.95
C ILE A 114 -8.61 -7.87 -4.74
N ARG A 115 -9.07 -7.98 -3.49
CA ARG A 115 -10.50 -8.15 -3.21
C ARG A 115 -11.34 -7.00 -3.77
N GLN A 116 -10.91 -5.76 -3.57
CA GLN A 116 -11.61 -4.59 -4.11
C GLN A 116 -11.61 -4.58 -5.65
N ALA A 117 -10.47 -4.91 -6.26
CA ALA A 117 -10.32 -4.90 -7.71
C ALA A 117 -11.14 -6.02 -8.39
N VAL A 118 -11.28 -7.19 -7.75
CA VAL A 118 -12.12 -8.29 -8.22
C VAL A 118 -13.61 -7.94 -8.12
N GLN A 119 -14.01 -7.22 -7.07
CA GLN A 119 -15.41 -6.80 -6.85
C GLN A 119 -15.81 -5.59 -7.70
N SER A 120 -14.84 -4.89 -8.29
CA SER A 120 -15.11 -3.73 -9.14
C SER A 120 -15.80 -4.17 -10.44
N ARG A 121 -16.87 -3.47 -10.84
CA ARG A 121 -17.57 -3.69 -12.12
C ARG A 121 -16.65 -3.41 -13.31
N ASP A 122 -15.89 -2.33 -13.20
CA ASP A 122 -14.89 -1.94 -14.19
C ASP A 122 -13.55 -2.51 -13.76
N LYS A 123 -12.93 -3.33 -14.60
CA LYS A 123 -11.59 -3.86 -14.32
C LYS A 123 -10.60 -2.71 -14.28
N PRO A 124 -10.02 -2.39 -13.11
CA PRO A 124 -9.11 -1.25 -12.99
C PRO A 124 -7.84 -1.49 -13.81
N GLU A 125 -7.23 -0.41 -14.30
CA GLU A 125 -5.95 -0.47 -14.98
C GLU A 125 -4.83 -0.94 -14.02
N PRO A 126 -3.81 -1.68 -14.49
CA PRO A 126 -2.70 -2.15 -13.67
C PRO A 126 -2.05 -1.04 -12.82
N ALA A 127 -1.83 0.12 -13.43
CA ALA A 127 -1.28 1.29 -12.76
C ALA A 127 -2.15 1.76 -11.58
N GLN A 128 -3.48 1.71 -11.71
CA GLN A 128 -4.41 2.10 -10.65
C GLN A 128 -4.36 1.10 -9.48
N VAL A 129 -4.29 -0.20 -9.81
CA VAL A 129 -4.19 -1.27 -8.78
C VAL A 129 -2.89 -1.13 -8.00
N VAL A 130 -1.76 -0.89 -8.68
CA VAL A 130 -0.46 -0.70 -8.04
C VAL A 130 -0.45 0.57 -7.17
N ARG A 131 -0.96 1.71 -7.66
CA ARG A 131 -1.06 2.94 -6.85
C ARG A 131 -1.87 2.72 -5.57
N ARG A 132 -3.02 2.07 -5.69
CA ARG A 132 -3.87 1.73 -4.54
C ARG A 132 -3.16 0.80 -3.57
N PHE A 133 -2.43 -0.19 -4.08
CA PHE A 133 -1.62 -1.09 -3.26
C PHE A 133 -0.53 -0.33 -2.48
N LEU A 134 0.22 0.54 -3.13
CA LEU A 134 1.27 1.34 -2.47
C LEU A 134 0.67 2.24 -1.37
N ALA A 135 -0.43 2.92 -1.65
CA ALA A 135 -1.14 3.75 -0.67
C ALA A 135 -1.63 2.92 0.53
N THR A 136 -2.24 1.76 0.27
CA THR A 136 -2.72 0.85 1.32
C THR A 136 -1.58 0.33 2.18
N ALA A 137 -0.44 -0.05 1.59
CA ALA A 137 0.73 -0.52 2.33
C ALA A 137 1.33 0.57 3.22
N VAL A 138 1.45 1.81 2.71
CA VAL A 138 1.91 2.97 3.51
C VAL A 138 0.96 3.24 4.68
N HIS A 139 -0.36 3.23 4.44
CA HIS A 139 -1.35 3.41 5.49
C HIS A 139 -1.26 2.33 6.58
N LEU A 140 -1.22 1.05 6.18
CA LEU A 140 -1.13 -0.06 7.13
C LEU A 140 0.16 -0.01 7.94
N ARG A 141 1.28 0.33 7.32
CA ARG A 141 2.55 0.47 8.02
C ARG A 141 2.49 1.61 9.04
N LEU A 142 1.97 2.78 8.66
CA LEU A 142 1.77 3.90 9.58
C LEU A 142 0.84 3.51 10.74
N ALA A 143 -0.29 2.85 10.44
CA ALA A 143 -1.24 2.42 11.45
C ALA A 143 -0.63 1.43 12.46
N LEU A 144 0.25 0.53 12.00
CA LEU A 144 0.98 -0.39 12.89
C LEU A 144 2.01 0.33 13.74
N ASP A 145 2.82 1.19 13.14
CA ASP A 145 3.92 1.86 13.84
C ASP A 145 3.41 2.93 14.85
N LEU A 146 2.24 3.51 14.60
CA LEU A 146 1.62 4.53 15.44
C LEU A 146 0.35 4.04 16.18
N GLY A 147 -0.03 2.78 16.04
CA GLY A 147 -1.29 2.24 16.58
C GLY A 147 -1.43 2.46 18.08
N GLU A 148 -0.42 2.08 18.86
CA GLU A 148 -0.43 2.26 20.32
C GLU A 148 -0.56 3.74 20.75
N PRO A 149 0.24 4.71 20.25
CA PRO A 149 0.04 6.12 20.54
C PRO A 149 -1.32 6.68 20.10
N LEU A 150 -1.85 6.23 18.97
CA LEU A 150 -3.17 6.65 18.48
C LEU A 150 -4.30 6.09 19.35
N GLU A 151 -4.23 4.81 19.73
CA GLU A 151 -5.20 4.17 20.60
C GLU A 151 -5.24 4.83 21.98
N ALA A 152 -4.07 5.07 22.59
CA ALA A 152 -3.95 5.73 23.89
C ALA A 152 -4.53 7.16 23.87
N ALA A 153 -4.40 7.88 22.75
CA ALA A 153 -4.89 9.24 22.61
C ALA A 153 -6.39 9.32 22.28
N ALA A 154 -6.93 8.31 21.61
CA ALA A 154 -8.29 8.35 21.08
C ALA A 154 -9.37 8.33 22.18
N GLY A 155 -9.08 7.71 23.33
CA GLY A 155 -10.05 7.56 24.42
C GLY A 155 -11.29 6.73 24.04
N GLY A 156 -11.23 5.99 22.92
CA GLY A 156 -12.28 5.07 22.46
C GLY A 156 -12.13 4.66 21.01
N TYR A 157 -12.65 3.45 20.72
CA TYR A 157 -12.50 2.80 19.39
C TYR A 157 -13.08 3.61 18.22
N GLY A 158 -14.24 4.25 18.41
CA GLY A 158 -14.85 5.06 17.35
C GLY A 158 -13.95 6.18 16.87
N ARG A 159 -13.37 6.95 17.81
CA ARG A 159 -12.45 8.05 17.48
C ARG A 159 -11.15 7.57 16.84
N LEU A 160 -10.61 6.44 17.32
CA LEU A 160 -9.44 5.82 16.71
C LEU A 160 -9.71 5.45 15.24
N ARG A 161 -10.82 4.77 14.99
CA ARG A 161 -11.24 4.38 13.64
C ARG A 161 -11.41 5.58 12.72
N ASP A 162 -12.16 6.58 13.15
CA ASP A 162 -12.39 7.80 12.35
C ASP A 162 -11.08 8.53 12.05
N GLY A 163 -10.14 8.54 12.99
CA GLY A 163 -8.80 9.11 12.80
C GLY A 163 -7.99 8.34 11.75
N LEU A 164 -7.97 7.01 11.83
CA LEU A 164 -7.29 6.15 10.86
C LEU A 164 -7.92 6.25 9.47
N ASP A 165 -9.25 6.33 9.38
CA ASP A 165 -9.96 6.48 8.11
C ASP A 165 -9.64 7.84 7.44
N ARG A 166 -9.49 8.92 8.20
CA ARG A 166 -9.04 10.23 7.68
C ARG A 166 -7.60 10.18 7.17
N ILE A 167 -6.68 9.54 7.91
CA ILE A 167 -5.30 9.34 7.46
C ILE A 167 -5.28 8.52 6.17
N LYS A 168 -6.05 7.44 6.09
CA LYS A 168 -6.19 6.61 4.90
C LYS A 168 -6.67 7.42 3.70
N ALA A 169 -7.78 8.15 3.84
CA ALA A 169 -8.34 8.97 2.77
C ALA A 169 -7.33 10.00 2.25
N TRP A 170 -6.55 10.59 3.14
CA TRP A 170 -5.52 11.55 2.77
C TRP A 170 -4.36 10.89 2.00
N ILE A 171 -3.89 9.70 2.42
CA ILE A 171 -2.86 8.93 1.71
C ILE A 171 -3.35 8.51 0.32
N GLU A 172 -4.60 8.04 0.20
CA GLU A 172 -5.20 7.63 -1.07
C GLU A 172 -5.34 8.82 -2.04
N ALA A 173 -5.72 9.99 -1.54
CA ALA A 173 -5.75 11.22 -2.34
C ALA A 173 -4.34 11.61 -2.82
N GLY A 174 -3.34 11.52 -1.96
CA GLY A 174 -1.93 11.73 -2.30
C GLY A 174 -1.43 10.76 -3.37
N ALA A 175 -1.82 9.49 -3.30
CA ALA A 175 -1.46 8.48 -4.31
C ALA A 175 -2.14 8.72 -5.66
N SER A 176 -3.38 9.20 -5.65
CA SER A 176 -4.12 9.52 -6.88
C SER A 176 -3.54 10.74 -7.59
N SER A 177 -3.08 11.74 -6.84
CA SER A 177 -2.45 12.96 -7.35
C SER A 177 -0.94 12.82 -7.61
N ALA A 178 -0.31 11.73 -7.13
CA ALA A 178 1.10 11.47 -7.34
C ALA A 178 1.37 11.31 -8.86
N GLY A 179 2.01 12.30 -9.45
CA GLY A 179 2.47 12.23 -10.83
C GLY A 179 3.40 11.02 -11.00
N ALA A 180 3.11 10.15 -11.96
CA ALA A 180 4.08 9.14 -12.32
C ALA A 180 5.18 9.80 -13.16
N PRO A 181 6.45 9.44 -12.96
CA PRO A 181 7.56 10.03 -13.70
C PRO A 181 7.55 9.65 -15.20
N SER A 182 6.76 8.65 -15.57
CA SER A 182 6.65 8.10 -16.92
C SER A 182 5.30 7.40 -17.12
N GLU A 183 5.00 7.02 -18.36
CA GLU A 183 3.88 6.12 -18.64
C GLU A 183 4.09 4.75 -17.96
N PRO A 184 3.00 4.12 -17.47
CA PRO A 184 3.09 2.79 -16.90
C PRO A 184 3.49 1.76 -17.98
N PRO A 185 4.19 0.68 -17.59
CA PRO A 185 4.52 -0.40 -18.52
C PRO A 185 3.28 -0.98 -19.20
N ALA A 186 3.35 -1.18 -20.51
CA ALA A 186 2.21 -1.63 -21.32
C ALA A 186 2.08 -3.15 -21.38
N ALA A 187 3.18 -3.90 -21.24
CA ALA A 187 3.20 -5.36 -21.31
C ALA A 187 3.61 -6.00 -19.97
N PRO A 188 3.15 -7.25 -19.67
CA PRO A 188 3.52 -7.95 -18.44
C PRO A 188 5.03 -8.07 -18.24
N GLY A 189 5.77 -8.37 -19.32
CA GLY A 189 7.23 -8.50 -19.29
C GLY A 189 7.96 -7.19 -18.96
N ASP A 190 7.41 -6.06 -19.34
CA ASP A 190 8.00 -4.74 -19.03
C ASP A 190 7.85 -4.39 -17.54
N TRP A 191 6.74 -4.82 -16.92
CA TRP A 191 6.57 -4.71 -15.47
C TRP A 191 7.65 -5.47 -14.70
N GLN A 192 8.08 -6.64 -15.18
CA GLN A 192 9.10 -7.47 -14.50
C GLN A 192 10.54 -6.96 -14.70
N ARG A 193 10.75 -6.01 -15.61
CA ARG A 193 12.05 -5.42 -15.94
C ARG A 193 12.29 -4.09 -15.22
N LEU A 194 13.38 -3.44 -15.57
CA LEU A 194 13.77 -2.13 -15.04
C LEU A 194 12.67 -1.07 -15.21
N ALA A 195 11.92 -1.10 -16.31
CA ALA A 195 10.81 -0.16 -16.53
C ALA A 195 9.76 -0.21 -15.42
N GLY A 196 9.30 -1.41 -15.05
CA GLY A 196 8.34 -1.59 -13.95
C GLY A 196 8.91 -1.18 -12.61
N TRP A 197 10.16 -1.56 -12.31
CA TRP A 197 10.83 -1.14 -11.07
C TRP A 197 10.96 0.39 -10.97
N THR A 198 11.39 1.03 -12.05
CA THR A 198 11.54 2.49 -12.10
C THR A 198 10.20 3.19 -11.93
N TRP A 199 9.15 2.68 -12.60
CA TRP A 199 7.81 3.24 -12.48
C TRP A 199 7.27 3.15 -11.05
N VAL A 200 7.30 1.95 -10.44
CA VAL A 200 6.82 1.72 -9.07
C VAL A 200 7.62 2.55 -8.06
N THR A 201 8.94 2.61 -8.22
CA THR A 201 9.80 3.42 -7.36
C THR A 201 9.47 4.92 -7.49
N GLY A 202 9.24 5.40 -8.71
CA GLY A 202 8.85 6.79 -8.94
C GLY A 202 7.49 7.14 -8.35
N VAL A 203 6.50 6.25 -8.48
CA VAL A 203 5.18 6.44 -7.84
C VAL A 203 5.30 6.45 -6.33
N MET A 204 6.08 5.53 -5.74
CA MET A 204 6.31 5.51 -4.29
C MET A 204 7.02 6.78 -3.83
N ALA A 205 8.07 7.22 -4.54
CA ALA A 205 8.78 8.45 -4.20
C ALA A 205 7.85 9.68 -4.25
N ALA A 206 7.02 9.79 -5.28
CA ALA A 206 6.05 10.87 -5.41
C ALA A 206 4.98 10.82 -4.29
N LEU A 207 4.49 9.61 -3.95
CA LEU A 207 3.58 9.42 -2.83
C LEU A 207 4.22 9.90 -1.52
N LEU A 208 5.40 9.40 -1.17
CA LEU A 208 6.09 9.77 0.08
C LEU A 208 6.43 11.27 0.14
N LYS A 209 6.77 11.89 -1.01
CA LYS A 209 6.98 13.33 -1.11
C LYS A 209 5.70 14.13 -0.85
N ASN A 210 4.56 13.70 -1.39
CA ASN A 210 3.28 14.36 -1.18
C ASN A 210 2.78 14.24 0.28
N LEU A 211 3.25 13.21 0.98
CA LEU A 211 2.92 12.95 2.39
C LEU A 211 3.83 13.69 3.38
N GLY A 212 5.00 14.09 3.02
CA GLY A 212 5.99 14.83 3.83
C GLY A 212 6.10 16.26 3.42
#